data_9f819f4b5f93ca639ea2b255d66dc4d0
#
_entry.id   9f819f4b5f93ca639ea2b255d66dc4d0
#
_cell.length_a   1.000
_cell.length_b   1.000
_cell.length_c   1.000
_cell.angle_alpha   90.00
_cell.angle_beta   90.00
_cell.angle_gamma   90.00
#
_symmetry.space_group_name_H-M   'P 1'
#
loop_
_entity.id
_entity.type
_entity.pdbx_description
1 polymer ?
#
loop_
_entity_poly.entity_id
_entity_poly.type
_entity_poly.pdbx_seq_one_letter_code
_entity_poly.pdbx_strand_id
1 'polypeptide(L)'
;MLLDDEEMLLAATQKYLNAKEFRVITCRSAKEGLERIKRDKVDLLIIDILMPTVNGYEFIEYLKRDSEIANIPFIFLTAKGMTEDRIKGYKMGCRAYLAKPFDPEELIAIIDNILLDRKNIKNIISIKNEIQNLRNQIYDSDRINRNIKLTKREITILLAVSRGMTNKDIASRLDISVRNVENYVTRLLNKTSLSNRVELSNYKYTSKRASNGNRTRE
;
A
#
# COMPACT_ATOMS: atom_id res chain seq x y z
N MET A 1 12.70 20.93 -0.44
CA MET A 1 12.45 22.37 -0.61
C MET A 1 12.96 23.09 0.64
N LEU A 2 13.66 24.20 0.49
CA LEU A 2 14.24 25.00 1.57
C LEU A 2 13.59 26.40 1.56
N LEU A 3 13.00 26.80 2.68
CA LEU A 3 12.35 28.08 2.87
C LEU A 3 13.08 28.91 3.93
N ASP A 4 13.59 30.05 3.53
CA ASP A 4 14.33 30.99 4.39
C ASP A 4 14.35 32.35 3.68
N ASP A 5 14.26 33.47 4.40
CA ASP A 5 14.34 34.81 3.80
C ASP A 5 15.81 35.28 3.61
N GLU A 6 16.76 34.60 4.25
CA GLU A 6 18.19 34.92 4.16
C GLU A 6 18.81 34.28 2.90
N GLU A 7 18.99 35.09 1.85
CA GLU A 7 19.46 34.68 0.54
C GLU A 7 20.84 33.97 0.55
N MET A 8 21.77 34.48 1.37
CA MET A 8 23.11 33.90 1.47
C MET A 8 23.07 32.49 2.08
N LEU A 9 22.26 32.28 3.11
CA LEU A 9 22.09 30.99 3.74
C LEU A 9 21.39 29.99 2.80
N LEU A 10 20.35 30.43 2.07
CA LEU A 10 19.71 29.63 1.02
C LEU A 10 20.72 29.18 -0.02
N ALA A 11 21.53 30.11 -0.57
CA ALA A 11 22.51 29.78 -1.61
C ALA A 11 23.59 28.81 -1.10
N ALA A 12 24.13 29.04 0.10
CA ALA A 12 25.15 28.20 0.71
C ALA A 12 24.62 26.78 0.99
N THR A 13 23.44 26.69 1.62
CA THR A 13 22.80 25.42 1.95
C THR A 13 22.39 24.66 0.68
N GLN A 14 21.84 25.34 -0.33
CA GLN A 14 21.50 24.74 -1.61
C GLN A 14 22.74 24.14 -2.29
N LYS A 15 23.82 24.92 -2.37
CA LYS A 15 25.09 24.46 -2.98
C LYS A 15 25.61 23.22 -2.27
N TYR A 16 25.60 23.23 -0.96
CA TYR A 16 26.06 22.11 -0.16
C TYR A 16 25.22 20.85 -0.35
N LEU A 17 23.89 20.96 -0.28
CA LEU A 17 22.98 19.86 -0.48
C LEU A 17 23.01 19.32 -1.92
N ASN A 18 23.14 20.20 -2.93
CA ASN A 18 23.30 19.77 -4.31
C ASN A 18 24.59 18.97 -4.54
N ALA A 19 25.69 19.31 -3.84
CA ALA A 19 26.94 18.55 -3.88
C ALA A 19 26.80 17.13 -3.27
N LYS A 20 25.76 16.91 -2.47
CA LYS A 20 25.37 15.59 -1.90
C LYS A 20 24.21 14.95 -2.67
N GLU A 21 24.01 15.31 -3.93
CA GLU A 21 23.03 14.76 -4.85
C GLU A 21 21.55 15.03 -4.52
N PHE A 22 21.25 15.93 -3.59
CA PHE A 22 19.89 16.37 -3.35
C PHE A 22 19.45 17.42 -4.37
N ARG A 23 18.24 17.27 -4.91
CA ARG A 23 17.61 18.31 -5.72
C ARG A 23 16.93 19.33 -4.81
N VAL A 24 17.47 20.54 -4.70
CA VAL A 24 17.00 21.57 -3.79
C VAL A 24 16.24 22.66 -4.54
N ILE A 25 15.02 22.92 -4.11
CA ILE A 25 14.19 24.06 -4.50
C ILE A 25 14.26 25.07 -3.37
N THR A 26 14.69 26.29 -3.63
CA THR A 26 14.75 27.38 -2.64
C THR A 26 13.57 28.32 -2.82
N CYS A 27 13.02 28.80 -1.70
CA CYS A 27 11.96 29.79 -1.65
C CYS A 27 12.28 30.82 -0.57
N ARG A 28 12.07 32.12 -0.85
CA ARG A 28 12.38 33.23 0.06
C ARG A 28 11.18 33.68 0.89
N SER A 29 10.02 33.08 0.68
CA SER A 29 8.81 33.38 1.43
C SER A 29 7.85 32.18 1.46
N ALA A 30 6.96 32.19 2.44
CA ALA A 30 5.87 31.22 2.54
C ALA A 30 4.97 31.21 1.29
N LYS A 31 4.70 32.41 0.70
CA LYS A 31 3.89 32.51 -0.52
C LYS A 31 4.54 31.79 -1.69
N GLU A 32 5.82 32.02 -1.93
CA GLU A 32 6.57 31.31 -2.97
C GLU A 32 6.60 29.80 -2.72
N GLY A 33 6.80 29.40 -1.45
CA GLY A 33 6.76 28.00 -1.05
C GLY A 33 5.42 27.31 -1.38
N LEU A 34 4.29 27.96 -1.09
CA LEU A 34 2.95 27.46 -1.39
C LEU A 34 2.68 27.33 -2.91
N GLU A 35 3.19 28.27 -3.71
CA GLU A 35 3.07 28.21 -5.16
C GLU A 35 3.92 27.08 -5.74
N ARG A 36 5.13 26.91 -5.25
CA ARG A 36 6.07 25.89 -5.72
C ARG A 36 5.62 24.48 -5.35
N ILE A 37 5.14 24.26 -4.13
CA ILE A 37 4.76 22.92 -3.65
C ILE A 37 3.59 22.30 -4.43
N LYS A 38 2.76 23.14 -5.08
CA LYS A 38 1.68 22.70 -5.97
C LYS A 38 2.15 22.28 -7.35
N ARG A 39 3.32 22.74 -7.77
CA ARG A 39 3.89 22.46 -9.10
C ARG A 39 4.99 21.42 -9.06
N ASP A 40 5.78 21.44 -8.00
CA ASP A 40 6.96 20.62 -7.85
C ASP A 40 6.69 19.48 -6.85
N LYS A 41 7.19 18.28 -7.15
CA LYS A 41 7.15 17.19 -6.21
C LYS A 41 8.17 17.41 -5.10
N VAL A 42 7.70 17.61 -3.89
CA VAL A 42 8.51 17.87 -2.70
C VAL A 42 8.48 16.65 -1.78
N ASP A 43 9.66 16.14 -1.43
CA ASP A 43 9.78 14.99 -0.53
C ASP A 43 10.07 15.38 0.91
N LEU A 44 10.63 16.58 1.14
CA LEU A 44 10.96 17.13 2.46
C LEU A 44 10.95 18.66 2.42
N LEU A 45 10.46 19.27 3.47
CA LEU A 45 10.53 20.72 3.71
C LEU A 45 11.55 21.03 4.80
N ILE A 46 12.39 22.02 4.56
CA ILE A 46 13.28 22.63 5.54
C ILE A 46 12.87 24.10 5.63
N ILE A 47 12.47 24.54 6.81
CA ILE A 47 11.70 25.78 6.96
C ILE A 47 12.30 26.63 8.07
N ASP A 48 12.67 27.87 7.77
CA ASP A 48 12.90 28.85 8.84
C ASP A 48 11.57 29.27 9.47
N ILE A 49 11.58 29.41 10.80
CA ILE A 49 10.43 29.92 11.54
C ILE A 49 10.32 31.42 11.40
N LEU A 50 11.45 32.11 11.35
CA LEU A 50 11.52 33.59 11.43
C LEU A 50 11.45 34.26 10.04
N MET A 51 10.49 33.84 9.23
CA MET A 51 10.26 34.52 7.95
C MET A 51 9.29 35.69 8.10
N PRO A 52 9.46 36.77 7.27
CA PRO A 52 8.57 37.92 7.29
C PRO A 52 7.18 37.59 6.74
N THR A 53 6.16 38.32 7.17
CA THR A 53 4.75 38.23 6.74
C THR A 53 4.04 36.98 7.21
N VAL A 54 4.53 35.79 6.84
CA VAL A 54 4.02 34.47 7.25
C VAL A 54 5.19 33.65 7.78
N ASN A 55 5.16 33.39 9.06
CA ASN A 55 6.22 32.61 9.71
C ASN A 55 6.12 31.11 9.41
N GLY A 56 7.18 30.33 9.74
CA GLY A 56 7.24 28.92 9.44
C GLY A 56 6.15 28.08 10.12
N TYR A 57 5.65 28.48 11.28
CA TYR A 57 4.54 27.79 11.93
C TYR A 57 3.23 27.98 11.17
N GLU A 58 2.91 29.22 10.80
CA GLU A 58 1.73 29.55 10.00
C GLU A 58 1.78 28.86 8.63
N PHE A 59 2.94 28.80 8.01
CA PHE A 59 3.13 28.08 6.76
C PHE A 59 2.75 26.60 6.88
N ILE A 60 3.18 25.93 7.95
CA ILE A 60 2.80 24.53 8.22
C ILE A 60 1.29 24.38 8.48
N GLU A 61 0.68 25.33 9.18
CA GLU A 61 -0.77 25.33 9.39
C GLU A 61 -1.55 25.45 8.08
N TYR A 62 -1.09 26.26 7.12
CA TYR A 62 -1.68 26.32 5.78
C TYR A 62 -1.53 24.99 5.03
N LEU A 63 -0.35 24.37 5.07
CA LEU A 63 -0.13 23.08 4.41
C LEU A 63 -1.01 21.97 4.95
N LYS A 64 -1.26 21.95 6.26
CA LYS A 64 -2.09 20.91 6.90
C LYS A 64 -3.56 20.97 6.51
N ARG A 65 -4.04 22.08 5.94
CA ARG A 65 -5.42 22.20 5.44
C ARG A 65 -5.64 21.51 4.10
N ASP A 66 -4.57 21.17 3.39
CA ASP A 66 -4.60 20.51 2.10
C ASP A 66 -4.13 19.07 2.24
N SER A 67 -5.04 18.10 2.07
CA SER A 67 -4.77 16.68 2.29
C SER A 67 -3.70 16.09 1.36
N GLU A 68 -3.46 16.68 0.19
CA GLU A 68 -2.47 16.19 -0.77
C GLU A 68 -1.03 16.47 -0.30
N ILE A 69 -0.82 17.60 0.38
CA ILE A 69 0.49 18.09 0.80
C ILE A 69 0.70 18.06 2.32
N ALA A 70 -0.35 17.84 3.12
CA ALA A 70 -0.30 17.78 4.58
C ALA A 70 0.68 16.75 5.15
N ASN A 71 0.98 15.70 4.38
CA ASN A 71 1.84 14.59 4.80
C ASN A 71 3.31 14.73 4.38
N ILE A 72 3.71 15.88 3.84
CA ILE A 72 5.11 16.14 3.52
C ILE A 72 5.87 16.33 4.84
N PRO A 73 6.91 15.53 5.12
CA PRO A 73 7.71 15.71 6.33
C PRO A 73 8.43 17.06 6.29
N PHE A 74 8.62 17.65 7.46
CA PHE A 74 9.32 18.92 7.57
C PHE A 74 10.27 18.99 8.76
N ILE A 75 11.28 19.82 8.62
CA ILE A 75 12.31 20.19 9.60
C ILE A 75 12.19 21.69 9.83
N PHE A 76 12.27 22.12 11.06
CA PHE A 76 12.53 23.52 11.36
C PHE A 76 14.03 23.80 11.48
N LEU A 77 14.50 24.79 10.72
CA LEU A 77 15.87 25.27 10.73
C LEU A 77 15.82 26.78 11.08
N THR A 78 16.13 27.16 12.32
CA THR A 78 15.78 28.49 12.79
C THR A 78 16.71 29.00 13.88
N ALA A 79 16.81 30.33 14.01
CA ALA A 79 17.52 30.99 15.13
C ALA A 79 16.79 30.82 16.48
N LYS A 80 15.51 30.38 16.49
CA LYS A 80 14.78 30.04 17.71
C LYS A 80 15.25 28.73 18.29
N GLY A 81 16.02 28.78 19.38
CA GLY A 81 16.61 27.58 19.99
C GLY A 81 16.07 27.24 21.39
N MET A 82 15.08 27.98 21.90
CA MET A 82 14.54 27.75 23.23
C MET A 82 13.75 26.46 23.33
N THR A 83 13.74 25.85 24.49
CA THR A 83 13.05 24.56 24.73
C THR A 83 11.58 24.64 24.38
N GLU A 84 10.91 25.76 24.66
CA GLU A 84 9.49 25.97 24.37
C GLU A 84 9.21 25.98 22.86
N ASP A 85 10.08 26.63 22.07
CA ASP A 85 9.97 26.67 20.60
C ASP A 85 10.13 25.27 20.01
N ARG A 86 11.08 24.49 20.53
CA ARG A 86 11.30 23.08 20.11
C ARG A 86 10.09 22.20 20.43
N ILE A 87 9.54 22.33 21.65
CA ILE A 87 8.32 21.62 22.07
C ILE A 87 7.16 21.96 21.13
N LYS A 88 6.98 23.25 20.80
CA LYS A 88 5.97 23.70 19.84
C LYS A 88 6.16 23.06 18.48
N GLY A 89 7.37 23.07 17.94
CA GLY A 89 7.70 22.44 16.67
C GLY A 89 7.36 20.94 16.64
N TYR A 90 7.75 20.18 17.67
CA TYR A 90 7.43 18.76 17.79
C TYR A 90 5.92 18.49 17.92
N LYS A 91 5.19 19.31 18.68
CA LYS A 91 3.72 19.21 18.76
C LYS A 91 3.06 19.48 17.41
N MET A 92 3.66 20.29 16.56
CA MET A 92 3.23 20.49 15.18
C MET A 92 3.63 19.35 14.24
N GLY A 93 4.39 18.38 14.72
CA GLY A 93 4.77 17.17 13.95
C GLY A 93 6.04 17.36 13.11
N CYS A 94 6.93 18.31 13.44
CA CYS A 94 8.23 18.37 12.77
C CYS A 94 9.04 17.10 13.06
N ARG A 95 9.80 16.66 12.07
CA ARG A 95 10.67 15.47 12.18
C ARG A 95 11.96 15.80 12.89
N ALA A 96 12.43 17.02 12.75
CA ALA A 96 13.58 17.53 13.47
C ALA A 96 13.46 19.04 13.66
N TYR A 97 14.18 19.54 14.64
CA TYR A 97 14.29 20.94 14.96
C TYR A 97 15.78 21.27 15.13
N LEU A 98 16.34 22.07 14.22
CA LEU A 98 17.75 22.38 14.17
C LEU A 98 17.95 23.89 14.37
N ALA A 99 18.77 24.27 15.35
CA ALA A 99 19.05 25.67 15.65
C ALA A 99 20.20 26.21 14.78
N LYS A 100 20.04 27.43 14.29
CA LYS A 100 21.13 28.19 13.61
C LYS A 100 22.07 28.80 14.68
N PRO A 101 23.40 28.72 14.50
CA PRO A 101 24.14 28.05 13.44
C PRO A 101 24.15 26.53 13.63
N PHE A 102 24.18 25.78 12.54
CA PHE A 102 24.14 24.31 12.52
C PHE A 102 25.31 23.74 11.74
N ASP A 103 25.64 22.49 12.03
CA ASP A 103 26.57 21.70 11.23
C ASP A 103 25.85 21.16 9.98
N PRO A 104 26.35 21.44 8.76
CA PRO A 104 25.76 20.90 7.54
C PRO A 104 25.70 19.36 7.49
N GLU A 105 26.64 18.66 8.11
CA GLU A 105 26.60 17.17 8.18
C GLU A 105 25.48 16.67 9.10
N GLU A 106 25.16 17.41 10.18
CA GLU A 106 24.00 17.10 11.03
C GLU A 106 22.70 17.24 10.22
N LEU A 107 22.56 18.30 9.42
CA LEU A 107 21.40 18.49 8.56
C LEU A 107 21.24 17.32 7.55
N ILE A 108 22.33 16.86 6.94
CA ILE A 108 22.33 15.73 6.03
C ILE A 108 21.87 14.45 6.72
N ALA A 109 22.45 14.14 7.86
CA ALA A 109 22.08 12.94 8.61
C ALA A 109 20.58 12.90 8.95
N ILE A 110 20.00 14.05 9.29
CA ILE A 110 18.56 14.20 9.53
C ILE A 110 17.76 13.97 8.24
N ILE A 111 18.18 14.60 7.13
CA ILE A 111 17.52 14.47 5.83
C ILE A 111 17.50 13.01 5.38
N ASP A 112 18.64 12.33 5.41
CA ASP A 112 18.78 10.94 4.97
C ASP A 112 17.88 10.00 5.78
N ASN A 113 17.85 10.17 7.09
CA ASN A 113 16.98 9.37 7.97
C ASN A 113 15.49 9.55 7.61
N ILE A 114 15.05 10.80 7.44
CA ILE A 114 13.64 11.09 7.11
C ILE A 114 13.26 10.53 5.73
N LEU A 115 14.13 10.67 4.74
CA LEU A 115 13.87 10.19 3.38
C LEU A 115 13.90 8.65 3.29
N LEU A 116 14.79 8.00 4.06
CA LEU A 116 14.84 6.54 4.17
C LEU A 116 13.55 5.99 4.77
N ASP A 117 13.07 6.56 5.87
CA ASP A 117 11.80 6.19 6.49
C ASP A 117 10.64 6.32 5.51
N ARG A 118 10.57 7.42 4.77
CA ARG A 118 9.53 7.64 3.76
C ARG A 118 9.59 6.60 2.64
N LYS A 119 10.77 6.23 2.19
CA LYS A 119 10.97 5.17 1.19
C LYS A 119 10.48 3.82 1.70
N ASN A 120 10.82 3.48 2.94
CA ASN A 120 10.39 2.24 3.57
C ASN A 120 8.86 2.16 3.71
N ILE A 121 8.21 3.24 4.14
CA ILE A 121 6.75 3.32 4.25
C ILE A 121 6.09 3.13 2.88
N LYS A 122 6.59 3.80 1.82
CA LYS A 122 6.07 3.63 0.45
C LYS A 122 6.21 2.19 -0.03
N ASN A 123 7.32 1.52 0.24
CA ASN A 123 7.54 0.12 -0.12
C ASN A 123 6.55 -0.80 0.61
N ILE A 124 6.32 -0.59 1.91
CA ILE A 124 5.36 -1.38 2.71
C ILE A 124 3.94 -1.23 2.15
N ILE A 125 3.52 -0.01 1.79
CA ILE A 125 2.21 0.25 1.19
C ILE A 125 2.08 -0.46 -0.17
N SER A 126 3.12 -0.40 -1.00
CA SER A 126 3.14 -1.10 -2.31
C SER A 126 2.97 -2.61 -2.15
N ILE A 127 3.75 -3.23 -1.26
CA ILE A 127 3.66 -4.67 -0.95
C ILE A 127 2.27 -5.03 -0.42
N LYS A 128 1.70 -4.21 0.47
CA LYS A 128 0.35 -4.43 1.01
C LYS A 128 -0.71 -4.41 -0.09
N ASN A 129 -0.62 -3.48 -1.04
CA ASN A 129 -1.54 -3.38 -2.17
C ASN A 129 -1.40 -4.60 -3.10
N GLU A 130 -0.18 -5.06 -3.35
CA GLU A 130 0.07 -6.26 -4.16
C GLU A 130 -0.51 -7.52 -3.51
N ILE A 131 -0.31 -7.70 -2.20
CA ILE A 131 -0.92 -8.79 -1.43
C ILE A 131 -2.45 -8.72 -1.51
N GLN A 132 -3.04 -7.54 -1.43
CA GLN A 132 -4.49 -7.39 -1.53
C GLN A 132 -5.00 -7.75 -2.93
N ASN A 133 -4.29 -7.37 -3.98
CA ASN A 133 -4.63 -7.73 -5.35
C ASN A 133 -4.54 -9.25 -5.57
N LEU A 134 -3.49 -9.89 -5.08
CA LEU A 134 -3.36 -11.35 -5.14
C LEU A 134 -4.48 -12.07 -4.37
N ARG A 135 -4.87 -11.57 -3.21
CA ARG A 135 -6.01 -12.08 -2.46
C ARG A 135 -7.31 -11.96 -3.26
N ASN A 136 -7.55 -10.81 -3.88
CA ASN A 136 -8.75 -10.62 -4.71
C ASN A 136 -8.79 -11.58 -5.90
N GLN A 137 -7.65 -11.82 -6.56
CA GLN A 137 -7.55 -12.81 -7.65
C GLN A 137 -7.87 -14.24 -7.16
N ILE A 138 -7.41 -14.61 -5.98
CA ILE A 138 -7.74 -15.92 -5.36
C ILE A 138 -9.24 -15.99 -5.03
N TYR A 139 -9.82 -14.92 -4.47
CA TYR A 139 -11.25 -14.86 -4.16
C TYR A 139 -12.14 -14.89 -5.40
N ASP A 140 -11.72 -14.29 -6.51
CA ASP A 140 -12.46 -14.35 -7.77
C ASP A 140 -12.38 -15.75 -8.40
N SER A 141 -11.24 -16.41 -8.33
CA SER A 141 -11.09 -17.81 -8.72
C SER A 141 -12.00 -18.74 -7.88
N ASP A 142 -12.11 -18.51 -6.58
CA ASP A 142 -13.03 -19.23 -5.69
C ASP A 142 -14.50 -18.89 -5.95
N ARG A 143 -14.83 -17.69 -6.45
CA ARG A 143 -16.21 -17.32 -6.84
C ARG A 143 -16.65 -18.03 -8.11
N ILE A 144 -15.79 -18.19 -9.08
CA ILE A 144 -16.07 -18.98 -10.29
C ILE A 144 -16.40 -20.42 -9.89
N ASN A 145 -15.65 -20.99 -8.94
CA ASN A 145 -15.88 -22.33 -8.41
C ASN A 145 -17.19 -22.49 -7.60
N ARG A 146 -17.75 -21.43 -7.01
CA ARG A 146 -18.96 -21.51 -6.17
C ARG A 146 -20.27 -21.55 -6.95
N ASN A 147 -20.26 -21.27 -8.25
CA ASN A 147 -21.50 -21.22 -9.07
C ASN A 147 -21.77 -22.46 -9.90
N ILE A 148 -20.91 -23.49 -9.82
CA ILE A 148 -21.08 -24.71 -10.59
C ILE A 148 -22.06 -25.63 -9.87
N LYS A 149 -23.25 -25.81 -10.45
CA LYS A 149 -24.22 -26.78 -9.96
C LYS A 149 -23.88 -28.17 -10.48
N LEU A 150 -23.37 -29.00 -9.59
CA LEU A 150 -23.13 -30.43 -9.87
C LEU A 150 -24.29 -31.26 -9.32
N THR A 151 -24.68 -32.29 -10.08
CA THR A 151 -25.65 -33.31 -9.65
C THR A 151 -25.01 -34.20 -8.57
N LYS A 152 -25.83 -34.90 -7.78
CA LYS A 152 -25.33 -35.83 -6.77
C LYS A 152 -24.35 -36.88 -7.37
N ARG A 153 -24.63 -37.36 -8.57
CA ARG A 153 -23.79 -38.32 -9.27
C ARG A 153 -22.47 -37.71 -9.72
N GLU A 154 -22.48 -36.50 -10.23
CA GLU A 154 -21.26 -35.77 -10.60
C GLU A 154 -20.36 -35.50 -9.40
N ILE A 155 -20.94 -35.14 -8.25
CA ILE A 155 -20.20 -34.95 -6.99
C ILE A 155 -19.54 -36.26 -6.56
N THR A 156 -20.27 -37.38 -6.59
CA THR A 156 -19.72 -38.70 -6.23
C THR A 156 -18.51 -39.07 -7.09
N ILE A 157 -18.61 -38.86 -8.41
CA ILE A 157 -17.52 -39.14 -9.34
C ILE A 157 -16.35 -38.20 -9.14
N LEU A 158 -16.60 -36.89 -8.93
CA LEU A 158 -15.57 -35.91 -8.64
C LEU A 158 -14.78 -36.27 -7.38
N LEU A 159 -15.46 -36.68 -6.31
CA LEU A 159 -14.82 -37.14 -5.07
C LEU A 159 -14.00 -38.42 -5.26
N ALA A 160 -14.42 -39.34 -6.15
CA ALA A 160 -13.63 -40.50 -6.47
C ALA A 160 -12.38 -40.15 -7.28
N VAL A 161 -12.49 -39.22 -8.24
CA VAL A 161 -11.36 -38.71 -9.01
C VAL A 161 -10.36 -37.96 -8.09
N SER A 162 -10.82 -37.18 -7.15
CA SER A 162 -9.95 -36.46 -6.20
C SER A 162 -9.18 -37.38 -5.24
N ARG A 163 -9.67 -38.61 -5.06
CA ARG A 163 -9.00 -39.68 -4.32
C ARG A 163 -8.04 -40.54 -5.18
N GLY A 164 -7.81 -40.15 -6.42
CA GLY A 164 -6.90 -40.82 -7.34
C GLY A 164 -7.45 -42.14 -7.96
N MET A 165 -8.75 -42.45 -7.80
CA MET A 165 -9.34 -43.67 -8.35
C MET A 165 -9.34 -43.63 -9.89
N THR A 166 -9.05 -44.78 -10.54
CA THR A 166 -9.14 -44.92 -12.00
C THR A 166 -10.60 -45.00 -12.46
N ASN A 167 -10.87 -44.79 -13.77
CA ASN A 167 -12.23 -44.98 -14.31
C ASN A 167 -12.77 -46.40 -14.12
N LYS A 168 -11.89 -47.41 -14.16
CA LYS A 168 -12.26 -48.81 -13.90
C LYS A 168 -12.69 -49.01 -12.45
N ASP A 169 -11.94 -48.44 -11.48
CA ASP A 169 -12.26 -48.56 -10.06
C ASP A 169 -13.59 -47.83 -9.75
N ILE A 170 -13.80 -46.65 -10.34
CA ILE A 170 -15.04 -45.90 -10.18
C ILE A 170 -16.23 -46.66 -10.77
N ALA A 171 -16.06 -47.24 -11.97
CA ALA A 171 -17.07 -48.02 -12.66
C ALA A 171 -17.50 -49.23 -11.81
N SER A 172 -16.53 -50.01 -11.32
CA SER A 172 -16.76 -51.14 -10.44
C SER A 172 -17.47 -50.77 -9.14
N ARG A 173 -17.02 -49.67 -8.49
CA ARG A 173 -17.57 -49.23 -7.21
C ARG A 173 -18.98 -48.67 -7.30
N LEU A 174 -19.34 -48.10 -8.45
CA LEU A 174 -20.64 -47.44 -8.66
C LEU A 174 -21.61 -48.29 -9.49
N ASP A 175 -21.18 -49.50 -9.86
CA ASP A 175 -21.92 -50.44 -10.69
C ASP A 175 -22.43 -49.83 -12.00
N ILE A 176 -21.51 -49.19 -12.76
CA ILE A 176 -21.75 -48.58 -14.07
C ILE A 176 -20.63 -48.93 -15.04
N SER A 177 -20.88 -48.73 -16.34
CA SER A 177 -19.83 -48.97 -17.33
C SER A 177 -18.70 -47.91 -17.25
N VAL A 178 -17.48 -48.32 -17.62
CA VAL A 178 -16.31 -47.43 -17.72
C VAL A 178 -16.61 -46.22 -18.63
N ARG A 179 -17.31 -46.47 -19.76
CA ARG A 179 -17.74 -45.44 -20.71
C ARG A 179 -18.66 -44.40 -20.07
N ASN A 180 -19.52 -44.83 -19.14
CA ASN A 180 -20.35 -43.88 -18.39
C ASN A 180 -19.52 -42.99 -17.46
N VAL A 181 -18.48 -43.56 -16.80
CA VAL A 181 -17.57 -42.76 -15.98
C VAL A 181 -16.82 -41.75 -16.82
N GLU A 182 -16.33 -42.13 -17.99
CA GLU A 182 -15.65 -41.22 -18.95
C GLU A 182 -16.55 -40.04 -19.36
N ASN A 183 -17.82 -40.32 -19.67
CA ASN A 183 -18.80 -39.31 -20.00
C ASN A 183 -19.03 -38.32 -18.81
N TYR A 184 -19.08 -38.84 -17.58
CA TYR A 184 -19.17 -37.97 -16.39
C TYR A 184 -17.91 -37.14 -16.17
N VAL A 185 -16.73 -37.70 -16.36
CA VAL A 185 -15.45 -36.94 -16.24
C VAL A 185 -15.39 -35.85 -17.29
N THR A 186 -15.76 -36.12 -18.54
CA THR A 186 -15.82 -35.11 -19.60
C THR A 186 -16.81 -33.99 -19.27
N ARG A 187 -18.01 -34.33 -18.76
CA ARG A 187 -18.98 -33.32 -18.30
C ARG A 187 -18.44 -32.46 -17.13
N LEU A 188 -17.74 -33.09 -16.21
CA LEU A 188 -17.10 -32.39 -15.09
C LEU A 188 -16.04 -31.43 -15.59
N LEU A 189 -15.15 -31.83 -16.49
CA LEU A 189 -14.15 -30.97 -17.11
C LEU A 189 -14.80 -29.76 -17.79
N ASN A 190 -15.85 -30.01 -18.59
CA ASN A 190 -16.58 -28.91 -19.24
C ASN A 190 -17.27 -27.96 -18.25
N LYS A 191 -17.92 -28.50 -17.20
CA LYS A 191 -18.61 -27.66 -16.18
C LYS A 191 -17.63 -26.88 -15.32
N THR A 192 -16.45 -27.44 -15.06
CA THR A 192 -15.41 -26.80 -14.24
C THR A 192 -14.45 -25.95 -15.05
N SER A 193 -14.55 -25.97 -16.39
CA SER A 193 -13.63 -25.31 -17.32
C SER A 193 -12.17 -25.76 -17.14
N LEU A 194 -11.98 -27.03 -16.74
CA LEU A 194 -10.65 -27.62 -16.54
C LEU A 194 -10.26 -28.43 -17.77
N SER A 195 -8.95 -28.44 -18.07
CA SER A 195 -8.42 -29.01 -19.31
C SER A 195 -8.11 -30.52 -19.20
N ASN A 196 -7.85 -31.00 -18.01
CA ASN A 196 -7.41 -32.41 -17.82
C ASN A 196 -7.81 -32.99 -16.47
N ARG A 197 -7.64 -34.32 -16.35
CA ARG A 197 -7.99 -35.07 -15.16
C ARG A 197 -7.16 -34.71 -13.92
N VAL A 198 -5.91 -34.29 -14.09
CA VAL A 198 -5.04 -33.88 -12.98
C VAL A 198 -5.57 -32.60 -12.33
N GLU A 199 -5.97 -31.65 -13.15
CA GLU A 199 -6.64 -30.43 -12.66
C GLU A 199 -7.96 -30.76 -11.96
N LEU A 200 -8.76 -31.69 -12.52
CA LEU A 200 -10.00 -32.13 -11.92
C LEU A 200 -9.78 -32.84 -10.58
N SER A 201 -8.69 -33.59 -10.43
CA SER A 201 -8.38 -34.28 -9.15
C SER A 201 -8.04 -33.33 -8.02
N ASN A 202 -7.49 -32.14 -8.36
CA ASN A 202 -7.16 -31.07 -7.42
C ASN A 202 -8.32 -30.08 -7.17
N TYR A 203 -9.44 -30.26 -7.87
CA TYR A 203 -10.59 -29.37 -7.78
C TYR A 203 -11.33 -29.54 -6.45
N LYS A 204 -11.44 -28.45 -5.68
CA LYS A 204 -12.16 -28.42 -4.40
C LYS A 204 -13.61 -27.97 -4.62
N TYR A 205 -14.55 -28.90 -4.54
CA TYR A 205 -15.98 -28.60 -4.58
C TYR A 205 -16.53 -28.31 -3.19
N THR A 206 -16.98 -27.08 -2.96
CA THR A 206 -17.69 -26.68 -1.73
C THR A 206 -19.19 -26.59 -1.99
N SER A 207 -19.96 -27.57 -1.50
CA SER A 207 -21.41 -27.48 -1.56
C SER A 207 -21.93 -26.43 -0.57
N LYS A 208 -22.78 -25.51 -1.01
CA LYS A 208 -23.61 -24.73 -0.09
C LYS A 208 -24.52 -25.69 0.67
N ARG A 209 -24.26 -25.94 1.94
CA ARG A 209 -25.31 -26.42 2.85
C ARG A 209 -26.39 -25.35 2.88
N ALA A 210 -27.59 -25.70 2.43
CA ALA A 210 -28.78 -24.89 2.65
C ALA A 210 -28.92 -24.68 4.14
N SER A 211 -28.73 -23.44 4.61
CA SER A 211 -29.16 -23.03 5.94
C SER A 211 -30.68 -22.98 5.92
N ASN A 212 -31.33 -24.10 6.20
CA ASN A 212 -32.75 -24.09 6.58
C ASN A 212 -32.85 -23.36 7.90
N GLY A 213 -33.30 -22.11 7.83
CA GLY A 213 -33.76 -21.36 8.96
C GLY A 213 -34.94 -22.07 9.61
N ASN A 214 -34.71 -22.54 10.82
CA ASN A 214 -35.78 -22.89 11.76
C ASN A 214 -36.34 -21.56 12.28
N ARG A 215 -37.42 -21.07 11.66
CA ARG A 215 -38.35 -20.14 12.32
C ARG A 215 -39.24 -20.95 13.22
N THR A 216 -38.89 -21.07 14.47
CA THR A 216 -39.85 -21.38 15.52
C THR A 216 -40.55 -20.08 15.91
N ARG A 217 -41.87 -20.07 15.69
CA ARG A 217 -42.83 -19.16 16.33
C ARG A 217 -42.90 -19.52 17.80
N GLU A 218 -42.73 -18.56 18.66
CA GLU A 218 -43.59 -18.27 19.79
C GLU A 218 -43.35 -16.82 20.19
#